data_e1511a670f513b0b9f58e15f6159ee25
#
_entry.id   e1511a670f513b0b9f58e15f6159ee25
#
_cell.length_a   1.000
_cell.length_b   1.000
_cell.length_c   1.000
_cell.angle_alpha   90.00
_cell.angle_beta   90.00
_cell.angle_gamma   90.00
#
_symmetry.space_group_name_H-M   'P 1'
#
loop_
_entity.id
_entity.type
_entity.pdbx_description
1 polymer ?
#
loop_
_entity_poly.entity_id
_entity_poly.type
_entity_poly.pdbx_seq_one_letter_code
_entity_poly.pdbx_strand_id
1 'polypeptide(L)'
;ESYEVAPRAFYGWIYFTITCCFLALISYFFIPALSIVFIALGLTLCFLQFGLYKKIVDKFFKEKTGHNATGFKKPSGEVKRRIIFVGHVDACWEWPFKYKFTYLGFDIHMMLCFLGAFYLLAIAILSVAGVLEGSLATKFGLGTLAFAPFWFGLYFMWNKKRVVDGANDNLSGCYIGMGILKMLQEENIELENTEIGVIFSGSEEAGLRGAKAWCEAHKDEMNDVPTFIYSYDTITQSEELMANYRD
;
A
#
# COMPACT_ATOMS: atom_id res chain seq x y z
N GLU A 1 2.90 18.08 -12.64
CA GLU A 1 3.70 17.00 -13.27
C GLU A 1 2.83 15.77 -13.46
N SER A 2 2.96 15.08 -14.60
CA SER A 2 2.18 13.90 -14.92
C SER A 2 3.03 12.63 -14.94
N TYR A 3 2.43 11.49 -14.61
CA TYR A 3 3.06 10.17 -14.62
C TYR A 3 2.03 9.09 -14.94
N GLU A 4 2.50 7.92 -15.39
CA GLU A 4 1.63 6.80 -15.69
C GLU A 4 1.44 5.89 -14.47
N VAL A 5 0.20 5.48 -14.22
CA VAL A 5 -0.20 4.65 -13.07
C VAL A 5 -1.34 3.70 -13.44
N ALA A 6 -1.32 2.51 -12.88
CA ALA A 6 -2.44 1.56 -12.91
C ALA A 6 -3.16 1.56 -11.55
N PRO A 7 -4.19 2.41 -11.32
CA PRO A 7 -4.74 2.67 -9.99
C PRO A 7 -5.34 1.45 -9.30
N ARG A 8 -5.76 0.44 -10.07
CA ARG A 8 -6.33 -0.80 -9.52
C ARG A 8 -5.30 -1.90 -9.29
N ALA A 9 -4.06 -1.69 -9.74
CA ALA A 9 -3.03 -2.70 -9.66
C ALA A 9 -2.54 -2.93 -8.22
N PHE A 10 -2.50 -1.87 -7.41
CA PHE A 10 -1.98 -1.97 -6.04
C PHE A 10 -2.77 -2.98 -5.20
N TYR A 11 -4.08 -3.02 -5.31
CA TYR A 11 -4.92 -4.06 -4.69
C TYR A 11 -5.13 -5.28 -5.59
N GLY A 12 -4.67 -5.22 -6.83
CA GLY A 12 -4.79 -6.30 -7.81
C GLY A 12 -4.08 -7.59 -7.41
N TRP A 13 -3.01 -7.49 -6.61
CA TRP A 13 -2.30 -8.66 -6.08
C TRP A 13 -3.22 -9.62 -5.32
N ILE A 14 -4.28 -9.12 -4.68
CA ILE A 14 -5.26 -9.91 -3.93
C ILE A 14 -5.82 -11.01 -4.82
N TYR A 15 -6.21 -10.70 -6.06
CA TYR A 15 -6.77 -11.68 -6.99
C TYR A 15 -5.78 -12.77 -7.37
N PHE A 16 -4.53 -12.39 -7.63
CA PHE A 16 -3.47 -13.34 -7.97
C PHE A 16 -3.13 -14.23 -6.79
N THR A 17 -2.97 -13.65 -5.60
CA THR A 17 -2.64 -14.40 -4.38
C THR A 17 -3.75 -15.39 -4.00
N ILE A 18 -5.03 -14.97 -4.06
CA ILE A 18 -6.15 -15.86 -3.77
C ILE A 18 -6.22 -16.99 -4.79
N THR A 19 -6.04 -16.68 -6.08
CA THR A 19 -6.00 -17.71 -7.12
C THR A 19 -4.89 -18.72 -6.84
N CYS A 20 -3.71 -18.26 -6.44
CA CYS A 20 -2.62 -19.13 -6.01
C CYS A 20 -3.00 -19.99 -4.81
N CYS A 21 -3.70 -19.45 -3.79
CA CYS A 21 -4.17 -20.21 -2.64
C CYS A 21 -5.14 -21.34 -3.04
N PHE A 22 -6.10 -21.06 -3.93
CA PHE A 22 -7.03 -22.08 -4.42
C PHE A 22 -6.35 -23.11 -5.30
N LEU A 23 -5.45 -22.70 -6.19
CA LEU A 23 -4.65 -23.64 -6.99
C LEU A 23 -3.78 -24.52 -6.10
N ALA A 24 -3.18 -23.96 -5.05
CA ALA A 24 -2.42 -24.72 -4.06
C ALA A 24 -3.28 -25.75 -3.32
N LEU A 25 -4.48 -25.33 -2.88
CA LEU A 25 -5.43 -26.23 -2.20
C LEU A 25 -5.80 -27.41 -3.10
N ILE A 26 -6.11 -27.15 -4.36
CA ILE A 26 -6.44 -28.21 -5.32
C ILE A 26 -5.23 -29.10 -5.57
N SER A 27 -4.07 -28.50 -5.83
CA SER A 27 -2.83 -29.22 -6.14
C SER A 27 -2.36 -30.10 -4.99
N TYR A 28 -2.66 -29.75 -3.74
CA TYR A 28 -2.26 -30.50 -2.56
C TYR A 28 -2.72 -31.95 -2.62
N PHE A 29 -3.91 -32.22 -3.12
CA PHE A 29 -4.48 -33.57 -3.20
C PHE A 29 -3.89 -34.46 -4.31
N PHE A 30 -3.14 -33.86 -5.24
CA PHE A 30 -2.54 -34.55 -6.38
C PHE A 30 -1.02 -34.52 -6.35
N ILE A 31 -0.46 -33.33 -6.15
CA ILE A 31 0.98 -33.06 -6.21
C ILE A 31 1.31 -32.01 -5.10
N PRO A 32 1.58 -32.42 -3.85
CA PRO A 32 1.87 -31.50 -2.75
C PRO A 32 3.01 -30.54 -3.03
N ALA A 33 4.03 -30.94 -3.80
CA ALA A 33 5.12 -30.06 -4.21
C ALA A 33 4.63 -28.86 -5.04
N LEU A 34 3.61 -29.05 -5.90
CA LEU A 34 3.02 -27.96 -6.68
C LEU A 34 2.23 -26.99 -5.80
N SER A 35 1.62 -27.49 -4.72
CA SER A 35 0.98 -26.65 -3.70
C SER A 35 1.99 -25.66 -3.07
N ILE A 36 3.19 -26.14 -2.73
CA ILE A 36 4.27 -25.28 -2.21
C ILE A 36 4.60 -24.18 -3.20
N VAL A 37 4.73 -24.50 -4.49
CA VAL A 37 5.04 -23.53 -5.54
C VAL A 37 3.98 -22.43 -5.63
N PHE A 38 2.69 -22.81 -5.63
CA PHE A 38 1.61 -21.84 -5.72
C PHE A 38 1.53 -20.92 -4.47
N ILE A 39 1.66 -21.48 -3.26
CA ILE A 39 1.68 -20.65 -2.03
C ILE A 39 2.86 -19.72 -2.04
N ALA A 40 4.06 -20.19 -2.36
CA ALA A 40 5.26 -19.36 -2.44
C ALA A 40 5.08 -18.23 -3.46
N LEU A 41 4.52 -18.52 -4.64
CA LEU A 41 4.23 -17.52 -5.66
C LEU A 41 3.23 -16.47 -5.15
N GLY A 42 2.11 -16.89 -4.54
CA GLY A 42 1.09 -15.99 -4.01
C GLY A 42 1.63 -15.07 -2.91
N LEU A 43 2.38 -15.62 -1.94
CA LEU A 43 3.00 -14.85 -0.87
C LEU A 43 4.08 -13.89 -1.40
N THR A 44 4.88 -14.32 -2.38
CA THR A 44 5.88 -13.46 -3.01
C THR A 44 5.23 -12.30 -3.75
N LEU A 45 4.16 -12.53 -4.50
CA LEU A 45 3.41 -11.46 -5.17
C LEU A 45 2.83 -10.47 -4.16
N CYS A 46 2.24 -10.96 -3.07
CA CYS A 46 1.76 -10.10 -1.98
C CYS A 46 2.91 -9.24 -1.41
N PHE A 47 4.02 -9.87 -1.07
CA PHE A 47 5.17 -9.16 -0.48
C PHE A 47 5.78 -8.13 -1.43
N LEU A 48 6.00 -8.48 -2.70
CA LEU A 48 6.59 -7.57 -3.66
C LEU A 48 5.66 -6.39 -4.02
N GLN A 49 4.39 -6.66 -4.28
CA GLN A 49 3.45 -5.63 -4.72
C GLN A 49 3.00 -4.74 -3.56
N PHE A 50 2.60 -5.33 -2.43
CA PHE A 50 2.05 -4.63 -1.29
C PHE A 50 3.13 -4.23 -0.27
N GLY A 51 4.02 -5.14 0.12
CA GLY A 51 5.05 -4.87 1.12
C GLY A 51 6.19 -4.00 0.62
N LEU A 52 6.61 -4.19 -0.65
CA LEU A 52 7.73 -3.43 -1.25
C LEU A 52 7.29 -2.42 -2.32
N TYR A 53 5.99 -2.22 -2.52
CA TYR A 53 5.43 -1.27 -3.49
C TYR A 53 5.96 -1.43 -4.93
N LYS A 54 6.36 -2.67 -5.31
CA LYS A 54 6.84 -2.96 -6.66
C LYS A 54 5.66 -3.01 -7.65
N LYS A 55 5.94 -2.70 -8.94
CA LYS A 55 4.95 -2.72 -10.03
C LYS A 55 4.89 -4.11 -10.70
N ILE A 56 4.63 -5.19 -9.92
CA ILE A 56 4.67 -6.56 -10.44
C ILE A 56 3.44 -6.89 -11.29
N VAL A 57 2.26 -6.56 -10.80
CA VAL A 57 0.99 -6.86 -11.48
C VAL A 57 0.42 -5.68 -12.26
N ASP A 58 1.04 -4.51 -12.22
CA ASP A 58 0.55 -3.27 -12.84
C ASP A 58 0.24 -3.46 -14.33
N LYS A 59 1.07 -4.21 -15.06
CA LYS A 59 0.90 -4.52 -16.49
C LYS A 59 -0.39 -5.25 -16.87
N PHE A 60 -1.09 -5.83 -15.90
CA PHE A 60 -2.38 -6.51 -16.12
C PHE A 60 -3.58 -5.59 -15.91
N PHE A 61 -3.35 -4.34 -15.54
CA PHE A 61 -4.39 -3.36 -15.25
C PHE A 61 -4.29 -2.17 -16.18
N LYS A 62 -5.45 -1.50 -16.39
CA LYS A 62 -5.51 -0.33 -17.26
C LYS A 62 -4.73 0.83 -16.65
N GLU A 63 -3.78 1.36 -17.41
CA GLU A 63 -3.04 2.58 -17.08
C GLU A 63 -3.91 3.83 -17.25
N LYS A 64 -3.59 4.84 -16.46
CA LYS A 64 -4.13 6.20 -16.46
C LYS A 64 -2.99 7.18 -16.16
N THR A 65 -3.22 8.44 -16.53
CA THR A 65 -2.30 9.52 -16.16
C THR A 65 -2.65 10.03 -14.77
N GLY A 66 -1.70 9.97 -13.86
CA GLY A 66 -1.73 10.61 -12.55
C GLY A 66 -1.03 11.97 -12.57
N HIS A 67 -1.28 12.79 -11.57
CA HIS A 67 -0.72 14.13 -11.47
C HIS A 67 -0.23 14.42 -10.06
N ASN A 68 0.93 15.10 -9.98
CA ASN A 68 1.41 15.75 -8.77
C ASN A 68 1.36 17.27 -8.97
N ALA A 69 1.10 18.02 -7.91
CA ALA A 69 1.23 19.45 -7.89
C ALA A 69 2.28 19.85 -6.86
N THR A 70 3.18 20.77 -7.23
CA THR A 70 4.25 21.24 -6.37
C THR A 70 4.30 22.76 -6.32
N GLY A 71 4.68 23.30 -5.18
CA GLY A 71 4.90 24.73 -5.01
C GLY A 71 6.08 24.96 -4.07
N PHE A 72 6.94 25.91 -4.42
CA PHE A 72 8.11 26.27 -3.63
C PHE A 72 8.14 27.77 -3.33
N LYS A 73 8.41 28.12 -2.08
CA LYS A 73 8.77 29.48 -1.64
C LYS A 73 10.28 29.53 -1.49
N LYS A 74 10.93 30.27 -2.40
CA LYS A 74 12.38 30.48 -2.35
C LYS A 74 12.77 31.40 -1.20
N PRO A 75 13.97 31.21 -0.60
CA PRO A 75 14.52 32.15 0.38
C PRO A 75 14.93 33.47 -0.28
N SER A 76 15.20 34.46 0.54
CA SER A 76 15.74 35.78 0.07
C SER A 76 17.19 35.68 -0.35
N GLY A 77 17.95 34.72 0.18
CA GLY A 77 19.37 34.47 -0.16
C GLY A 77 19.56 33.10 -0.85
N GLU A 78 20.76 32.59 -0.68
CA GLU A 78 21.13 31.27 -1.24
C GLU A 78 20.40 30.10 -0.51
N VAL A 79 19.92 29.10 -1.26
CA VAL A 79 19.33 27.90 -0.68
C VAL A 79 20.43 27.06 -0.03
N LYS A 80 20.41 26.94 1.30
CA LYS A 80 21.34 26.09 2.08
C LYS A 80 20.66 24.84 2.66
N ARG A 81 19.35 24.83 2.70
CA ARG A 81 18.52 23.69 3.13
C ARG A 81 17.13 23.79 2.55
N ARG A 82 16.44 22.67 2.50
CA ARG A 82 15.08 22.56 1.99
C ARG A 82 14.18 21.85 3.00
N ILE A 83 12.96 22.33 3.17
CA ILE A 83 11.93 21.69 3.97
C ILE A 83 10.72 21.50 3.07
N ILE A 84 10.26 20.25 2.92
CA ILE A 84 9.15 19.90 2.02
C ILE A 84 8.04 19.26 2.84
N PHE A 85 6.83 19.76 2.69
CA PHE A 85 5.62 19.21 3.27
C PHE A 85 4.85 18.44 2.22
N VAL A 86 4.49 17.19 2.52
CA VAL A 86 3.84 16.28 1.57
C VAL A 86 2.49 15.85 2.12
N GLY A 87 1.46 15.91 1.28
CA GLY A 87 0.17 15.29 1.49
C GLY A 87 -0.31 14.68 0.18
N HIS A 88 -1.18 13.67 0.21
CA HIS A 88 -1.76 13.11 -1.01
C HIS A 88 -3.20 13.59 -1.24
N VAL A 89 -3.58 13.70 -2.52
CA VAL A 89 -4.88 14.26 -2.96
C VAL A 89 -5.86 13.21 -3.46
N ASP A 90 -5.43 11.97 -3.59
CA ASP A 90 -6.31 10.87 -3.97
C ASP A 90 -6.95 10.24 -2.72
N ALA A 91 -8.04 9.53 -2.96
CA ALA A 91 -8.82 8.88 -1.92
C ALA A 91 -8.89 7.37 -2.14
N CYS A 92 -8.95 6.62 -1.03
CA CYS A 92 -8.99 5.17 -1.02
C CYS A 92 -10.29 4.62 -1.65
N TRP A 93 -10.21 3.41 -2.15
CA TRP A 93 -11.42 2.64 -2.47
C TRP A 93 -12.18 2.29 -1.19
N GLU A 94 -13.51 2.27 -1.29
CA GLU A 94 -14.35 1.81 -0.16
C GLU A 94 -14.03 0.36 0.22
N TRP A 95 -13.87 0.11 1.51
CA TRP A 95 -13.60 -1.22 2.08
C TRP A 95 -14.82 -1.73 2.86
N PRO A 96 -15.79 -2.41 2.19
CA PRO A 96 -17.05 -2.82 2.82
C PRO A 96 -16.86 -3.73 4.03
N PHE A 97 -15.83 -4.57 4.05
CA PHE A 97 -15.51 -5.45 5.17
C PHE A 97 -15.14 -4.66 6.42
N LYS A 98 -14.26 -3.66 6.28
CA LYS A 98 -13.83 -2.79 7.38
C LYS A 98 -14.99 -1.99 7.95
N TYR A 99 -15.87 -1.53 7.07
CA TYR A 99 -17.09 -0.79 7.45
C TYR A 99 -18.13 -1.68 8.16
N LYS A 100 -18.35 -2.92 7.68
CA LYS A 100 -19.38 -3.81 8.22
C LYS A 100 -18.97 -4.56 9.47
N PHE A 101 -17.71 -4.95 9.58
CA PHE A 101 -17.20 -5.85 10.63
C PHE A 101 -16.21 -5.17 11.58
N THR A 102 -16.07 -3.85 11.51
CA THR A 102 -15.10 -3.06 12.28
C THR A 102 -13.64 -3.43 11.96
N TYR A 103 -12.70 -2.71 12.56
CA TYR A 103 -11.26 -2.99 12.43
C TYR A 103 -10.92 -4.40 12.91
N LEU A 104 -11.46 -4.81 14.07
CA LEU A 104 -11.20 -6.14 14.63
C LEU A 104 -11.66 -7.27 13.70
N GLY A 105 -12.87 -7.15 13.13
CA GLY A 105 -13.38 -8.16 12.21
C GLY A 105 -12.56 -8.24 10.92
N PHE A 106 -12.09 -7.10 10.42
CA PHE A 106 -11.17 -7.04 9.29
C PHE A 106 -9.84 -7.72 9.59
N ASP A 107 -9.22 -7.40 10.73
CA ASP A 107 -7.93 -7.96 11.14
C ASP A 107 -8.01 -9.46 11.36
N ILE A 108 -9.07 -9.95 12.00
CA ILE A 108 -9.34 -11.39 12.15
C ILE A 108 -9.47 -12.07 10.78
N HIS A 109 -10.20 -11.45 9.84
CA HIS A 109 -10.34 -11.99 8.48
C HIS A 109 -8.98 -12.12 7.79
N MET A 110 -8.16 -11.07 7.82
CA MET A 110 -6.81 -11.08 7.25
C MET A 110 -5.92 -12.12 7.91
N MET A 111 -5.94 -12.18 9.25
CA MET A 111 -5.17 -13.18 10.00
C MET A 111 -5.55 -14.60 9.59
N LEU A 112 -6.83 -14.91 9.42
CA LEU A 112 -7.30 -16.23 9.00
C LEU A 112 -6.89 -16.56 7.56
N CYS A 113 -6.83 -15.56 6.67
CA CYS A 113 -6.31 -15.74 5.31
C CYS A 113 -4.83 -16.16 5.32
N PHE A 114 -3.99 -15.46 6.09
CA PHE A 114 -2.57 -15.80 6.21
C PHE A 114 -2.35 -17.12 6.94
N LEU A 115 -3.09 -17.35 8.04
CA LEU A 115 -3.02 -18.62 8.78
C LEU A 115 -3.35 -19.81 7.86
N GLY A 116 -4.38 -19.69 7.04
CA GLY A 116 -4.74 -20.71 6.07
C GLY A 116 -3.65 -20.98 5.03
N ALA A 117 -3.01 -19.92 4.51
CA ALA A 117 -1.92 -20.05 3.55
C ALA A 117 -0.70 -20.73 4.18
N PHE A 118 -0.29 -20.32 5.39
CA PHE A 118 0.82 -20.94 6.11
C PHE A 118 0.50 -22.37 6.56
N TYR A 119 -0.75 -22.65 6.97
CA TYR A 119 -1.20 -24.00 7.28
C TYR A 119 -1.06 -24.92 6.05
N LEU A 120 -1.58 -24.50 4.90
CA LEU A 120 -1.47 -25.26 3.66
C LEU A 120 -0.01 -25.48 3.24
N LEU A 121 0.83 -24.46 3.37
CA LEU A 121 2.27 -24.55 3.11
C LEU A 121 2.92 -25.61 4.01
N ALA A 122 2.64 -25.55 5.32
CA ALA A 122 3.21 -26.48 6.30
C ALA A 122 2.82 -27.93 5.99
N ILE A 123 1.53 -28.21 5.77
CA ILE A 123 1.09 -29.58 5.47
C ILE A 123 1.61 -30.07 4.11
N ALA A 124 1.78 -29.18 3.13
CA ALA A 124 2.37 -29.55 1.84
C ALA A 124 3.84 -29.94 1.97
N ILE A 125 4.62 -29.18 2.78
CA ILE A 125 6.02 -29.52 3.08
C ILE A 125 6.11 -30.85 3.81
N LEU A 126 5.27 -31.08 4.84
CA LEU A 126 5.25 -32.34 5.59
C LEU A 126 4.84 -33.53 4.70
N SER A 127 3.95 -33.32 3.73
CA SER A 127 3.57 -34.37 2.78
C SER A 127 4.71 -34.70 1.81
N VAL A 128 5.41 -33.70 1.30
CA VAL A 128 6.60 -33.89 0.44
C VAL A 128 7.74 -34.57 1.21
N ALA A 129 7.88 -34.28 2.51
CA ALA A 129 8.87 -34.91 3.37
C ALA A 129 8.49 -36.33 3.82
N GLY A 130 7.34 -36.89 3.41
CA GLY A 130 6.88 -38.23 3.81
C GLY A 130 6.43 -38.34 5.28
N VAL A 131 6.16 -37.21 5.96
CA VAL A 131 5.66 -37.18 7.34
C VAL A 131 4.14 -37.27 7.37
N LEU A 132 3.46 -36.66 6.40
CA LEU A 132 2.01 -36.78 6.20
C LEU A 132 1.71 -37.60 4.97
N GLU A 133 1.15 -38.81 5.17
CA GLU A 133 0.82 -39.74 4.08
C GLU A 133 -0.60 -40.31 4.19
N GLY A 134 -1.10 -40.83 3.08
CA GLY A 134 -2.36 -41.55 3.00
C GLY A 134 -3.56 -40.78 3.55
N SER A 135 -4.35 -41.43 4.40
CA SER A 135 -5.57 -40.85 4.96
C SER A 135 -5.30 -39.63 5.88
N LEU A 136 -4.13 -39.60 6.52
CA LEU A 136 -3.75 -38.50 7.40
C LEU A 136 -3.50 -37.23 6.58
N ALA A 137 -2.73 -37.33 5.50
CA ALA A 137 -2.52 -36.22 4.58
C ALA A 137 -3.85 -35.69 4.02
N THR A 138 -4.74 -36.58 3.61
CA THR A 138 -6.07 -36.18 3.12
C THR A 138 -6.89 -35.44 4.18
N LYS A 139 -6.90 -35.87 5.43
CA LYS A 139 -7.63 -35.22 6.52
C LYS A 139 -7.09 -33.80 6.78
N PHE A 140 -5.77 -33.63 6.84
CA PHE A 140 -5.15 -32.30 7.00
C PHE A 140 -5.45 -31.40 5.79
N GLY A 141 -5.38 -31.95 4.56
CA GLY A 141 -5.78 -31.22 3.35
C GLY A 141 -7.23 -30.74 3.39
N LEU A 142 -8.16 -31.59 3.81
CA LEU A 142 -9.58 -31.20 4.00
C LEU A 142 -9.74 -30.14 5.09
N GLY A 143 -8.90 -30.15 6.13
CA GLY A 143 -8.86 -29.10 7.15
C GLY A 143 -8.61 -27.70 6.57
N THR A 144 -7.88 -27.59 5.45
CA THR A 144 -7.65 -26.32 4.74
C THR A 144 -8.96 -25.69 4.22
N LEU A 145 -10.00 -26.49 3.98
CA LEU A 145 -11.30 -25.98 3.53
C LEU A 145 -11.93 -25.01 4.53
N ALA A 146 -11.56 -25.08 5.81
CA ALA A 146 -12.01 -24.13 6.82
C ALA A 146 -11.55 -22.69 6.51
N PHE A 147 -10.45 -22.52 5.78
CA PHE A 147 -9.90 -21.21 5.40
C PHE A 147 -10.41 -20.72 4.03
N ALA A 148 -10.94 -21.60 3.19
CA ALA A 148 -11.41 -21.24 1.86
C ALA A 148 -12.46 -20.12 1.84
N PRO A 149 -13.44 -20.05 2.76
CA PRO A 149 -14.39 -18.92 2.82
C PRO A 149 -13.71 -17.57 3.07
N PHE A 150 -12.63 -17.52 3.86
CA PHE A 150 -11.88 -16.29 4.13
C PHE A 150 -11.11 -15.86 2.88
N TRP A 151 -10.43 -16.76 2.17
CA TRP A 151 -9.81 -16.46 0.89
C TRP A 151 -10.83 -15.97 -0.14
N PHE A 152 -11.98 -16.63 -0.23
CA PHE A 152 -13.04 -16.21 -1.14
C PHE A 152 -13.58 -14.83 -0.78
N GLY A 153 -13.69 -14.51 0.52
CA GLY A 153 -14.13 -13.21 1.02
C GLY A 153 -13.25 -12.05 0.55
N LEU A 154 -11.96 -12.28 0.34
CA LEU A 154 -11.03 -11.25 -0.16
C LEU A 154 -11.40 -10.70 -1.54
N TYR A 155 -12.09 -11.46 -2.41
CA TYR A 155 -12.58 -10.95 -3.70
C TYR A 155 -13.58 -9.79 -3.55
N PHE A 156 -14.24 -9.69 -2.40
CA PHE A 156 -15.26 -8.69 -2.09
C PHE A 156 -14.78 -7.64 -1.08
N MET A 157 -13.49 -7.65 -0.75
CA MET A 157 -12.93 -6.86 0.32
C MET A 157 -12.98 -5.36 0.04
N TRP A 158 -12.85 -4.96 -1.22
CA TRP A 158 -12.88 -3.57 -1.67
C TRP A 158 -13.85 -3.36 -2.84
N ASN A 159 -14.46 -2.18 -2.87
CA ASN A 159 -15.44 -1.81 -3.88
C ASN A 159 -14.77 -1.06 -5.03
N LYS A 160 -14.63 -1.71 -6.17
CA LYS A 160 -13.98 -1.17 -7.39
C LYS A 160 -14.70 0.00 -8.06
N LYS A 161 -15.89 0.36 -7.58
CA LYS A 161 -16.75 1.37 -8.20
C LYS A 161 -16.92 2.62 -7.34
N ARG A 162 -16.50 2.56 -6.09
CA ARG A 162 -16.69 3.63 -5.12
C ARG A 162 -15.40 3.95 -4.39
N VAL A 163 -15.07 5.21 -4.30
CA VAL A 163 -14.02 5.77 -3.46
C VAL A 163 -14.65 6.45 -2.26
N VAL A 164 -13.90 6.59 -1.17
CA VAL A 164 -14.30 7.36 0.01
C VAL A 164 -14.08 8.86 -0.24
N ASP A 165 -14.60 9.72 0.66
CA ASP A 165 -14.52 11.17 0.46
C ASP A 165 -13.10 11.76 0.59
N GLY A 166 -12.19 11.08 1.31
CA GLY A 166 -10.79 11.49 1.42
C GLY A 166 -10.53 12.77 2.21
N ALA A 167 -11.51 13.22 3.02
CA ALA A 167 -11.38 14.49 3.75
C ALA A 167 -10.32 14.41 4.85
N ASN A 168 -10.31 13.34 5.64
CA ASN A 168 -9.29 13.08 6.64
C ASN A 168 -8.04 12.48 6.02
N ASP A 169 -8.23 11.46 5.20
CA ASP A 169 -7.22 10.73 4.46
C ASP A 169 -7.35 11.07 2.96
N ASN A 170 -6.60 12.07 2.37
CA ASN A 170 -5.61 12.85 3.12
C ASN A 170 -5.64 14.35 2.77
N LEU A 171 -6.80 14.95 2.57
CA LEU A 171 -6.88 16.40 2.41
C LEU A 171 -6.39 17.15 3.67
N SER A 172 -6.50 16.53 4.86
CA SER A 172 -5.98 17.11 6.10
C SER A 172 -4.48 17.42 6.00
N GLY A 173 -3.67 16.48 5.52
CA GLY A 173 -2.24 16.67 5.30
C GLY A 173 -1.94 17.74 4.24
N CYS A 174 -2.73 17.78 3.16
CA CYS A 174 -2.61 18.80 2.12
C CYS A 174 -2.87 20.21 2.68
N TYR A 175 -3.89 20.38 3.51
CA TYR A 175 -4.22 21.69 4.12
C TYR A 175 -3.14 22.18 5.08
N ILE A 176 -2.43 21.31 5.77
CA ILE A 176 -1.29 21.70 6.62
C ILE A 176 -0.20 22.34 5.76
N GLY A 177 0.21 21.71 4.69
CA GLY A 177 1.23 22.26 3.77
C GLY A 177 0.82 23.62 3.19
N MET A 178 -0.43 23.73 2.71
CA MET A 178 -0.97 25.00 2.23
C MET A 178 -1.03 26.06 3.32
N GLY A 179 -1.46 25.69 4.53
CA GLY A 179 -1.55 26.59 5.67
C GLY A 179 -0.19 27.21 6.04
N ILE A 180 0.86 26.39 6.00
CA ILE A 180 2.23 26.87 6.26
C ILE A 180 2.67 27.89 5.21
N LEU A 181 2.49 27.60 3.90
CA LEU A 181 2.84 28.55 2.84
C LEU A 181 2.02 29.85 2.96
N LYS A 182 0.73 29.72 3.24
CA LYS A 182 -0.16 30.89 3.43
C LYS A 182 0.27 31.74 4.62
N MET A 183 0.56 31.14 5.76
CA MET A 183 1.06 31.85 6.95
C MET A 183 2.36 32.61 6.65
N LEU A 184 3.33 31.96 6.00
CA LEU A 184 4.58 32.59 5.61
C LEU A 184 4.37 33.82 4.67
N GLN A 185 3.34 33.73 3.83
CA GLN A 185 2.99 34.83 2.91
C GLN A 185 2.25 35.98 3.63
N GLU A 186 1.22 35.66 4.42
CA GLU A 186 0.38 36.68 5.11
C GLU A 186 1.15 37.47 6.18
N GLU A 187 2.05 36.79 6.89
CA GLU A 187 2.88 37.38 7.91
C GLU A 187 4.19 37.99 7.37
N ASN A 188 4.38 37.95 6.05
CA ASN A 188 5.59 38.43 5.37
C ASN A 188 6.88 37.83 5.95
N ILE A 189 6.84 36.55 6.35
CA ILE A 189 8.01 35.87 6.86
C ILE A 189 8.92 35.50 5.70
N GLU A 190 10.09 36.11 5.67
CA GLU A 190 11.16 35.79 4.73
C GLU A 190 12.20 34.90 5.41
N LEU A 191 12.53 33.78 4.76
CA LEU A 191 13.59 32.89 5.21
C LEU A 191 14.85 33.17 4.42
N GLU A 192 15.95 33.37 5.11
CA GLU A 192 17.20 33.81 4.46
C GLU A 192 17.81 32.69 3.61
N ASN A 193 17.86 31.47 4.12
CA ASN A 193 18.61 30.34 3.50
C ASN A 193 17.80 29.03 3.43
N THR A 194 16.49 29.06 3.70
CA THR A 194 15.65 27.86 3.72
C THR A 194 14.56 27.97 2.67
N GLU A 195 14.58 27.05 1.70
CA GLU A 195 13.50 26.87 0.74
C GLU A 195 12.39 26.03 1.36
N ILE A 196 11.14 26.45 1.23
CA ILE A 196 9.96 25.71 1.68
C ILE A 196 9.21 25.18 0.47
N GLY A 197 9.01 23.87 0.42
CA GLY A 197 8.25 23.19 -0.60
C GLY A 197 6.97 22.56 -0.06
N VAL A 198 5.96 22.45 -0.94
CA VAL A 198 4.75 21.65 -0.71
C VAL A 198 4.54 20.76 -1.91
N ILE A 199 4.27 19.47 -1.65
CA ILE A 199 3.96 18.48 -2.68
C ILE A 199 2.58 17.89 -2.37
N PHE A 200 1.68 18.00 -3.34
CA PHE A 200 0.42 17.27 -3.36
C PHE A 200 0.58 16.09 -4.29
N SER A 201 0.85 14.92 -3.71
CA SER A 201 1.06 13.69 -4.48
C SER A 201 -0.28 13.05 -4.83
N GLY A 202 -0.41 12.58 -6.05
CA GLY A 202 -1.52 11.72 -6.45
C GLY A 202 -1.15 10.24 -6.36
N SER A 203 -2.17 9.38 -6.38
CA SER A 203 -1.99 7.92 -6.44
C SER A 203 -1.15 7.34 -5.29
N GLU A 204 -1.29 7.90 -4.09
CA GLU A 204 -0.75 7.34 -2.86
C GLU A 204 -1.41 5.99 -2.59
N GLU A 205 -2.73 5.96 -2.61
CA GLU A 205 -3.61 4.80 -2.42
C GLU A 205 -3.46 3.72 -3.52
N ALA A 206 -2.77 4.05 -4.59
CA ALA A 206 -2.35 3.11 -5.62
C ALA A 206 -0.93 2.56 -5.38
N GLY A 207 -0.36 2.74 -4.18
CA GLY A 207 0.95 2.27 -3.74
C GLY A 207 2.07 3.28 -3.94
N LEU A 208 1.89 4.51 -3.43
CA LEU A 208 2.86 5.61 -3.40
C LEU A 208 3.36 6.04 -4.80
N ARG A 209 2.51 5.84 -5.85
CA ARG A 209 2.99 5.97 -7.24
C ARG A 209 3.38 7.40 -7.60
N GLY A 210 2.62 8.40 -7.12
CA GLY A 210 2.91 9.80 -7.36
C GLY A 210 4.15 10.29 -6.63
N ALA A 211 4.27 10.00 -5.35
CA ALA A 211 5.45 10.34 -4.57
C ALA A 211 6.73 9.72 -5.16
N LYS A 212 6.66 8.44 -5.56
CA LYS A 212 7.77 7.76 -6.23
C LYS A 212 8.15 8.43 -7.55
N ALA A 213 7.17 8.76 -8.40
CA ALA A 213 7.43 9.43 -9.68
C ALA A 213 8.07 10.81 -9.46
N TRP A 214 7.59 11.55 -8.46
CA TRP A 214 8.18 12.83 -8.09
C TRP A 214 9.63 12.70 -7.62
N CYS A 215 9.91 11.77 -6.70
CA CYS A 215 11.26 11.53 -6.22
C CYS A 215 12.23 11.09 -7.34
N GLU A 216 11.76 10.28 -8.29
CA GLU A 216 12.56 9.86 -9.44
C GLU A 216 12.88 11.04 -10.38
N ALA A 217 11.91 11.95 -10.59
CA ALA A 217 12.08 13.12 -11.46
C ALA A 217 13.00 14.20 -10.85
N HIS A 218 12.98 14.37 -9.52
CA HIS A 218 13.70 15.43 -8.81
C HIS A 218 14.91 14.96 -8.00
N LYS A 219 15.35 13.73 -8.23
CA LYS A 219 16.40 13.09 -7.45
C LYS A 219 17.68 13.95 -7.35
N ASP A 220 18.10 14.52 -8.45
CA ASP A 220 19.36 15.28 -8.50
C ASP A 220 19.21 16.64 -7.81
N GLU A 221 18.04 17.29 -7.96
CA GLU A 221 17.74 18.56 -7.29
C GLU A 221 17.64 18.42 -5.78
N MET A 222 17.13 17.27 -5.29
CA MET A 222 16.94 17.02 -3.85
C MET A 222 18.23 16.65 -3.13
N ASN A 223 19.30 16.35 -3.85
CA ASN A 223 20.61 15.99 -3.30
C ASN A 223 21.62 17.16 -3.28
N ASP A 224 21.27 18.32 -3.78
CA ASP A 224 22.17 19.49 -3.85
C ASP A 224 22.36 20.16 -2.46
N VAL A 225 21.34 20.13 -1.61
CA VAL A 225 21.37 20.66 -0.23
C VAL A 225 20.64 19.70 0.73
N PRO A 226 20.91 19.79 2.05
CA PRO A 226 20.15 19.03 3.05
C PRO A 226 18.65 19.27 2.90
N THR A 227 17.89 18.21 2.60
CA THR A 227 16.45 18.26 2.35
C THR A 227 15.70 17.42 3.37
N PHE A 228 14.76 18.05 4.09
CA PHE A 228 13.90 17.40 5.08
C PHE A 228 12.49 17.29 4.52
N ILE A 229 11.93 16.07 4.53
CA ILE A 229 10.58 15.81 4.03
C ILE A 229 9.69 15.44 5.21
N TYR A 230 8.60 16.17 5.37
CA TYR A 230 7.55 15.91 6.34
C TYR A 230 6.29 15.46 5.61
N SER A 231 5.96 14.19 5.70
CA SER A 231 4.71 13.65 5.17
C SER A 231 3.65 13.69 6.27
N TYR A 232 2.55 14.35 5.98
CA TYR A 232 1.37 14.38 6.84
C TYR A 232 0.30 13.47 6.28
N ASP A 233 -0.26 12.64 7.14
CA ASP A 233 -1.30 11.72 6.77
C ASP A 233 -2.32 11.57 7.91
N THR A 234 -3.61 11.68 7.57
CA THR A 234 -4.73 11.43 8.47
C THR A 234 -4.67 12.26 9.77
N ILE A 235 -4.35 13.55 9.67
CA ILE A 235 -4.12 14.46 10.81
C ILE A 235 -5.43 15.16 11.21
N THR A 236 -6.20 14.58 12.13
CA THR A 236 -7.44 15.21 12.62
C THR A 236 -7.61 15.23 14.12
N GLN A 237 -6.95 14.34 14.86
CA GLN A 237 -7.09 14.22 16.32
C GLN A 237 -5.71 14.26 16.97
N SER A 238 -5.55 15.20 17.94
CA SER A 238 -4.25 15.40 18.60
C SER A 238 -3.82 14.19 19.42
N GLU A 239 -4.76 13.41 19.94
CA GLU A 239 -4.50 12.22 20.75
C GLU A 239 -3.94 11.04 19.95
N GLU A 240 -4.12 11.07 18.63
CA GLU A 240 -3.71 9.98 17.72
C GLU A 240 -2.48 10.34 16.86
N LEU A 241 -1.83 11.48 17.15
CA LEU A 241 -0.65 11.88 16.41
C LEU A 241 0.53 10.95 16.67
N MET A 242 1.06 10.37 15.61
CA MET A 242 2.27 9.55 15.63
C MET A 242 3.33 10.16 14.70
N ALA A 243 4.58 10.16 15.13
CA ALA A 243 5.71 10.55 14.30
C ALA A 243 6.62 9.36 14.03
N ASN A 244 6.86 9.08 12.76
CA ASN A 244 7.82 8.08 12.31
C ASN A 244 9.01 8.77 11.66
N TYR A 245 10.23 8.37 12.01
CA TYR A 245 11.45 8.88 11.42
C TYR A 245 12.06 7.85 10.49
N ARG A 246 12.70 8.34 9.44
CA ARG A 246 13.69 7.59 8.65
C ARG A 246 14.85 8.53 8.35
N ASP A 247 16.05 8.06 8.64
CA ASP A 247 17.32 8.68 8.25
C ASP A 247 17.68 8.29 6.81
#